data_6a317443efd96e69bb20cf9c485eb38e
#
_entry.id   6a317443efd96e69bb20cf9c485eb38e
#
_cell.length_a   1.000
_cell.length_b   1.000
_cell.length_c   1.000
_cell.angle_alpha   90.00
_cell.angle_beta   90.00
_cell.angle_gamma   90.00
#
_symmetry.space_group_name_H-M   'P 1'
#
loop_
_entity.id
_entity.type
_entity.pdbx_description
1 polymer ?
#
loop_
_entity_poly.entity_id
_entity_poly.type
_entity_poly.pdbx_seq_one_letter_code
_entity_poly.pdbx_strand_id
1 'polypeptide(L)'
;METNLSIIPQTGMAAMRRNILDQEIEDAVIVEPNVIVEEEHPHFIESNTNEITLEELKNKCVVPVFGDNSLTISHQSFIEKVYQAASDCFLGEQLGNIECRVSHPVIGRIPTALHKKASELREDEKTLFYQRMAFCFEIKSISKTLNGEEVHLCIGGVRSYHEENLYSRKSPEKFKIFIGYRVKVCSNLMLTCDGLKEKLEAMSDLDIYQSAIKLFMSFEPEVNLRLLENLGRTRLTIQQYCQLIGRLRLYQVLPLSEQKELPTILLGDSQINAATKGFVSNENFGERGLGSISCWQLMQLLNEAAKSSYIDKWLERNQNATDIAIGIQKALTGEDNSFSWFLS
;
A
#
# COMPACT_ATOMS: atom_id res chain seq x y z
N MET A 1 -13.28 -30.27 -11.31
CA MET A 1 -14.38 -29.44 -10.79
C MET A 1 -15.21 -29.06 -11.97
N GLU A 2 -16.37 -29.65 -12.07
CA GLU A 2 -17.26 -29.42 -13.18
C GLU A 2 -17.87 -28.04 -13.04
N THR A 3 -17.60 -27.22 -14.02
CA THR A 3 -18.26 -25.94 -14.21
C THR A 3 -19.76 -26.21 -14.38
N ASN A 4 -20.54 -25.84 -13.39
CA ASN A 4 -21.99 -25.75 -13.56
C ASN A 4 -22.30 -24.62 -14.52
N LEU A 5 -22.20 -24.91 -15.79
CA LEU A 5 -22.96 -24.21 -16.81
C LEU A 5 -24.42 -24.36 -16.41
N SER A 6 -25.04 -23.31 -15.93
CA SER A 6 -26.49 -23.23 -15.85
C SER A 6 -27.01 -23.13 -17.27
N ILE A 7 -27.06 -24.28 -17.91
CA ILE A 7 -27.72 -24.48 -19.21
C ILE A 7 -29.17 -24.26 -18.96
N ILE A 8 -29.63 -23.07 -19.16
CA ILE A 8 -31.04 -22.81 -19.42
C ILE A 8 -31.37 -23.54 -20.71
N PRO A 9 -32.23 -24.19 -20.69
CA PRO A 9 -32.32 -25.63 -20.55
C PRO A 9 -32.05 -26.23 -21.90
N GLN A 10 -30.86 -26.72 -22.09
CA GLN A 10 -30.64 -27.66 -23.19
C GLN A 10 -31.65 -28.79 -23.16
N THR A 11 -32.11 -29.17 -21.98
CA THR A 11 -33.25 -30.12 -21.83
C THR A 11 -34.54 -29.55 -22.37
N GLY A 12 -34.83 -28.27 -22.16
CA GLY A 12 -35.99 -27.62 -22.78
C GLY A 12 -35.88 -27.53 -24.29
N MET A 13 -34.72 -27.18 -24.80
CA MET A 13 -34.46 -27.13 -26.25
C MET A 13 -34.48 -28.52 -26.89
N ALA A 14 -33.92 -29.53 -26.22
CA ALA A 14 -33.98 -30.91 -26.70
C ALA A 14 -35.41 -31.46 -26.66
N ALA A 15 -36.18 -31.11 -25.63
CA ALA A 15 -37.61 -31.47 -25.56
C ALA A 15 -38.44 -30.72 -26.61
N MET A 16 -38.16 -29.44 -26.85
CA MET A 16 -38.81 -28.66 -27.91
C MET A 16 -38.46 -29.20 -29.29
N ARG A 17 -37.22 -29.57 -29.55
CA ARG A 17 -36.83 -30.19 -30.85
C ARG A 17 -37.51 -31.54 -31.12
N ARG A 18 -37.91 -32.27 -30.08
CA ARG A 18 -38.63 -33.52 -30.20
C ARG A 18 -40.14 -33.34 -30.41
N ASN A 19 -40.71 -32.25 -29.94
CA ASN A 19 -42.14 -32.03 -29.93
C ASN A 19 -42.64 -31.00 -30.95
N ILE A 20 -41.74 -30.24 -31.53
CA ILE A 20 -42.12 -29.27 -32.54
C ILE A 20 -41.45 -29.71 -33.83
N LEU A 21 -42.25 -30.28 -34.67
CA LEU A 21 -41.92 -30.65 -36.05
C LEU A 21 -41.31 -29.41 -36.73
N ASP A 22 -40.03 -29.47 -37.03
CA ASP A 22 -39.34 -28.60 -38.00
C ASP A 22 -39.60 -27.08 -37.91
N GLN A 23 -39.83 -26.55 -36.73
CA GLN A 23 -39.66 -25.13 -36.55
C GLN A 23 -38.19 -24.88 -36.22
N GLU A 24 -37.48 -24.40 -37.19
CA GLU A 24 -36.16 -23.81 -37.03
C GLU A 24 -36.27 -22.74 -35.95
N ILE A 25 -35.74 -23.00 -34.76
CA ILE A 25 -35.48 -21.95 -33.78
C ILE A 25 -34.23 -21.26 -34.28
N GLU A 26 -34.41 -20.32 -35.20
CA GLU A 26 -33.38 -19.36 -35.52
C GLU A 26 -33.05 -18.57 -34.27
N ASP A 27 -31.78 -18.53 -33.93
CA ASP A 27 -31.17 -17.67 -32.94
C ASP A 27 -31.59 -17.82 -31.47
N ALA A 28 -31.30 -18.99 -30.90
CA ALA A 28 -31.05 -19.01 -29.47
C ALA A 28 -29.74 -18.28 -29.20
N VAL A 29 -29.82 -17.00 -28.91
CA VAL A 29 -28.69 -16.22 -28.34
C VAL A 29 -28.34 -16.89 -27.02
N ILE A 30 -27.26 -17.65 -27.02
CA ILE A 30 -26.63 -18.09 -25.78
C ILE A 30 -26.09 -16.80 -25.13
N VAL A 31 -26.90 -16.21 -24.26
CA VAL A 31 -26.40 -15.20 -23.34
C VAL A 31 -25.53 -15.98 -22.37
N GLU A 32 -24.23 -16.00 -22.66
CA GLU A 32 -23.28 -16.40 -21.63
C GLU A 32 -23.58 -15.51 -20.43
N PRO A 33 -23.75 -16.07 -19.22
CA PRO A 33 -23.81 -15.23 -18.05
C PRO A 33 -22.53 -14.42 -18.10
N ASN A 34 -22.65 -13.09 -18.06
CA ASN A 34 -21.51 -12.23 -17.76
C ASN A 34 -20.97 -12.74 -16.41
N VAL A 35 -20.03 -13.63 -16.46
CA VAL A 35 -19.11 -13.84 -15.37
C VAL A 35 -18.40 -12.50 -15.29
N ILE A 36 -18.83 -11.66 -14.37
CA ILE A 36 -18.02 -10.55 -13.91
C ILE A 36 -16.82 -11.27 -13.33
N VAL A 37 -15.80 -11.47 -14.16
CA VAL A 37 -14.45 -11.69 -13.67
C VAL A 37 -14.18 -10.39 -12.97
N GLU A 38 -14.28 -10.35 -11.65
CA GLU A 38 -13.67 -9.32 -10.87
C GLU A 38 -12.21 -9.39 -11.28
N GLU A 39 -11.79 -8.47 -12.12
CA GLU A 39 -10.39 -8.26 -12.39
C GLU A 39 -9.77 -8.05 -11.01
N GLU A 40 -8.94 -8.99 -10.57
CA GLU A 40 -8.18 -8.85 -9.34
C GLU A 40 -7.27 -7.62 -9.52
N HIS A 41 -7.78 -6.46 -9.16
CA HIS A 41 -6.98 -5.25 -9.18
C HIS A 41 -5.89 -5.39 -8.12
N PRO A 42 -4.62 -5.18 -8.50
CA PRO A 42 -3.54 -5.27 -7.54
C PRO A 42 -3.77 -4.27 -6.40
N HIS A 43 -3.65 -4.73 -5.18
CA HIS A 43 -3.84 -3.90 -4.01
C HIS A 43 -2.59 -3.07 -3.68
N PHE A 44 -2.80 -1.93 -3.02
CA PHE A 44 -1.69 -1.09 -2.56
C PHE A 44 -0.95 -1.69 -1.34
N ILE A 45 -1.59 -2.62 -0.62
CA ILE A 45 -1.03 -3.42 0.47
C ILE A 45 -1.59 -4.84 0.39
N GLU A 46 -0.72 -5.85 0.46
CA GLU A 46 -1.05 -7.26 0.31
C GLU A 46 -0.89 -8.09 1.58
N SER A 47 -0.37 -7.47 2.65
CA SER A 47 -0.23 -8.13 3.94
C SER A 47 -1.58 -8.65 4.44
N ASN A 48 -1.58 -9.39 5.54
CA ASN A 48 -2.76 -9.95 6.20
C ASN A 48 -3.80 -8.86 6.56
N THR A 49 -4.41 -8.30 5.53
CA THR A 49 -5.43 -7.24 5.57
C THR A 49 -6.63 -7.64 4.75
N ASN A 50 -7.80 -7.13 5.14
CA ASN A 50 -9.03 -7.28 4.40
C ASN A 50 -9.44 -5.94 3.81
N GLU A 51 -9.97 -5.96 2.59
CA GLU A 51 -10.65 -4.81 2.02
C GLU A 51 -11.97 -4.59 2.76
N ILE A 52 -12.34 -3.33 2.94
CA ILE A 52 -13.54 -2.93 3.66
C ILE A 52 -14.15 -1.69 3.01
N THR A 53 -15.46 -1.66 2.89
CA THR A 53 -16.20 -0.47 2.45
C THR A 53 -16.24 0.58 3.56
N LEU A 54 -16.46 1.86 3.20
CA LEU A 54 -16.63 2.93 4.20
C LEU A 54 -17.81 2.67 5.14
N GLU A 55 -18.90 2.09 4.64
CA GLU A 55 -20.05 1.74 5.45
C GLU A 55 -19.72 0.62 6.46
N GLU A 56 -19.03 -0.41 6.03
CA GLU A 56 -18.57 -1.47 6.92
C GLU A 56 -17.51 -0.97 7.91
N LEU A 57 -16.62 -0.09 7.48
CA LEU A 57 -15.64 0.55 8.36
C LEU A 57 -16.32 1.28 9.52
N LYS A 58 -17.39 2.03 9.22
CA LYS A 58 -18.19 2.73 10.21
C LYS A 58 -18.87 1.80 11.21
N ASN A 59 -19.41 0.69 10.71
CA ASN A 59 -20.31 -0.17 11.50
C ASN A 59 -19.58 -1.34 12.20
N LYS A 60 -18.44 -1.78 11.67
CA LYS A 60 -17.78 -3.02 12.10
C LYS A 60 -16.35 -2.81 12.64
N CYS A 61 -15.65 -1.75 12.21
CA CYS A 61 -14.26 -1.57 12.59
C CYS A 61 -14.14 -1.02 14.01
N VAL A 62 -13.37 -1.72 14.83
CA VAL A 62 -13.23 -1.39 16.25
C VAL A 62 -12.16 -0.31 16.43
N VAL A 63 -12.54 0.74 17.14
CA VAL A 63 -11.68 1.83 17.58
C VAL A 63 -11.63 1.83 19.11
N PRO A 64 -10.45 1.90 19.74
CA PRO A 64 -10.35 1.86 21.19
C PRO A 64 -10.92 3.15 21.81
N VAL A 65 -11.67 3.00 22.90
CA VAL A 65 -12.18 4.11 23.70
C VAL A 65 -11.79 3.87 25.17
N PHE A 66 -11.12 4.83 25.77
CA PHE A 66 -10.51 4.70 27.10
C PHE A 66 -11.17 5.51 28.22
N GLY A 67 -12.37 5.91 28.06
CA GLY A 67 -13.11 6.60 29.09
C GLY A 67 -14.48 6.96 28.65
N ASP A 68 -15.43 6.91 29.58
CA ASP A 68 -16.86 7.04 29.31
C ASP A 68 -17.25 8.31 28.54
N ASN A 69 -16.44 9.36 28.65
CA ASN A 69 -16.69 10.66 28.01
C ASN A 69 -15.53 11.09 27.09
N SER A 70 -14.62 10.19 26.69
CA SER A 70 -13.54 10.55 25.79
C SER A 70 -14.02 10.45 24.35
N LEU A 71 -13.93 11.55 23.61
CA LEU A 71 -14.10 11.53 22.17
C LEU A 71 -12.84 10.93 21.56
N THR A 72 -13.02 10.01 20.63
CA THR A 72 -11.96 9.36 19.85
C THR A 72 -12.25 9.60 18.38
N ILE A 73 -11.24 9.99 17.63
CA ILE A 73 -11.36 10.16 16.19
C ILE A 73 -11.58 8.79 15.57
N SER A 74 -12.67 8.59 14.86
CA SER A 74 -12.95 7.32 14.18
C SER A 74 -12.09 7.18 12.92
N HIS A 75 -11.93 5.96 12.43
CA HIS A 75 -11.30 5.73 11.13
C HIS A 75 -12.04 6.44 10.01
N GLN A 76 -13.38 6.43 10.07
CA GLN A 76 -14.22 7.13 9.09
C GLN A 76 -13.96 8.64 9.12
N SER A 77 -13.98 9.26 10.30
CA SER A 77 -13.74 10.71 10.43
C SER A 77 -12.36 11.08 9.90
N PHE A 78 -11.33 10.27 10.18
CA PHE A 78 -10.00 10.45 9.62
C PHE A 78 -10.02 10.47 8.07
N ILE A 79 -10.63 9.47 7.44
CA ILE A 79 -10.75 9.39 5.98
C ILE A 79 -11.51 10.61 5.44
N GLU A 80 -12.68 10.94 6.02
CA GLU A 80 -13.52 12.05 5.58
C GLU A 80 -12.78 13.39 5.64
N LYS A 81 -11.98 13.63 6.70
CA LYS A 81 -11.21 14.87 6.83
C LYS A 81 -10.06 14.99 5.85
N VAL A 82 -9.36 13.89 5.57
CA VAL A 82 -8.31 13.86 4.54
C VAL A 82 -8.92 14.04 3.15
N TYR A 83 -10.04 13.37 2.87
CA TYR A 83 -10.75 13.50 1.60
C TYR A 83 -11.30 14.91 1.38
N GLN A 84 -11.89 15.52 2.42
CA GLN A 84 -12.35 16.93 2.40
C GLN A 84 -11.17 17.87 2.11
N ALA A 85 -10.06 17.72 2.81
CA ALA A 85 -8.85 18.53 2.58
C ALA A 85 -8.33 18.41 1.14
N ALA A 86 -8.36 17.19 0.58
CA ALA A 86 -7.99 16.97 -0.82
C ALA A 86 -8.96 17.67 -1.79
N SER A 87 -10.28 17.58 -1.54
CA SER A 87 -11.29 18.28 -2.34
C SER A 87 -11.10 19.81 -2.34
N ASP A 88 -10.71 20.36 -1.20
CA ASP A 88 -10.49 21.80 -1.06
C ASP A 88 -9.15 22.27 -1.64
N CYS A 89 -8.14 21.41 -1.68
CA CYS A 89 -6.84 21.73 -2.30
C CYS A 89 -6.83 21.53 -3.82
N PHE A 90 -7.53 20.52 -4.32
CA PHE A 90 -7.54 20.14 -5.74
C PHE A 90 -8.89 20.49 -6.38
N LEU A 91 -9.21 21.78 -6.37
CA LEU A 91 -10.48 22.30 -6.89
C LEU A 91 -10.66 21.98 -8.37
N GLY A 92 -11.82 21.40 -8.69
CA GLY A 92 -12.18 21.04 -10.06
C GLY A 92 -11.69 19.67 -10.51
N GLU A 93 -10.87 18.98 -9.67
CA GLU A 93 -10.39 17.64 -9.95
C GLU A 93 -11.36 16.58 -9.42
N GLN A 94 -11.44 15.45 -10.12
CA GLN A 94 -12.22 14.30 -9.67
C GLN A 94 -11.40 13.41 -8.73
N LEU A 95 -11.80 13.35 -7.47
CA LEU A 95 -11.25 12.39 -6.51
C LEU A 95 -11.84 11.01 -6.80
N GLY A 96 -10.97 10.01 -6.88
CA GLY A 96 -11.34 8.62 -7.11
C GLY A 96 -12.01 7.95 -5.91
N ASN A 97 -12.38 6.70 -6.09
CA ASN A 97 -12.92 5.88 -5.02
C ASN A 97 -11.88 5.64 -3.93
N ILE A 98 -12.33 5.60 -2.69
CA ILE A 98 -11.49 5.30 -1.55
C ILE A 98 -11.32 3.79 -1.45
N GLU A 99 -10.07 3.33 -1.57
CA GLU A 99 -9.69 1.97 -1.23
C GLU A 99 -9.29 1.94 0.24
N CYS A 100 -9.91 1.08 1.03
CA CYS A 100 -9.64 0.95 2.45
C CYS A 100 -9.34 -0.50 2.83
N ARG A 101 -8.28 -0.69 3.61
CA ARG A 101 -7.86 -2.00 4.12
C ARG A 101 -7.65 -1.96 5.62
N VAL A 102 -8.13 -2.99 6.29
CA VAL A 102 -8.01 -3.15 7.76
C VAL A 102 -7.28 -4.43 8.12
N SER A 103 -6.54 -4.40 9.22
CA SER A 103 -5.94 -5.61 9.79
C SER A 103 -7.00 -6.48 10.46
N HIS A 104 -6.63 -7.71 10.80
CA HIS A 104 -7.36 -8.47 11.81
C HIS A 104 -7.42 -7.69 13.13
N PRO A 105 -8.42 -7.92 14.00
CA PRO A 105 -8.48 -7.31 15.32
C PRO A 105 -7.24 -7.63 16.15
N VAL A 106 -6.61 -6.60 16.70
CA VAL A 106 -5.46 -6.73 17.60
C VAL A 106 -5.98 -6.79 19.04
N ILE A 107 -5.59 -7.83 19.75
CA ILE A 107 -6.09 -8.12 21.11
C ILE A 107 -5.00 -7.83 22.12
N GLY A 108 -5.29 -6.95 23.08
CA GLY A 108 -4.49 -6.76 24.27
C GLY A 108 -4.72 -7.88 25.28
N ARG A 109 -3.87 -7.96 26.32
CA ARG A 109 -3.95 -8.99 27.36
C ARG A 109 -3.65 -8.40 28.73
N ILE A 110 -4.18 -9.02 29.76
CA ILE A 110 -3.85 -8.66 31.15
C ILE A 110 -2.39 -9.01 31.47
N PRO A 111 -1.76 -8.36 32.46
CA PRO A 111 -0.35 -8.59 32.80
C PRO A 111 -0.01 -10.05 33.08
N THR A 112 -0.91 -10.79 33.72
CA THR A 112 -0.71 -12.21 34.05
C THR A 112 -0.69 -13.13 32.84
N ALA A 113 -1.16 -12.67 31.70
CA ALA A 113 -1.23 -13.42 30.44
C ALA A 113 -0.16 -13.00 29.42
N LEU A 114 0.83 -12.19 29.81
CA LEU A 114 1.87 -11.70 28.89
C LEU A 114 2.70 -12.80 28.23
N HIS A 115 2.85 -13.94 28.92
CA HIS A 115 3.60 -15.09 28.43
C HIS A 115 2.84 -15.98 27.45
N LYS A 116 1.53 -15.77 27.27
CA LYS A 116 0.68 -16.56 26.38
C LYS A 116 0.69 -16.01 24.96
N LYS A 117 0.54 -16.88 23.97
CA LYS A 117 0.26 -16.47 22.59
C LYS A 117 -1.19 -16.00 22.45
N ALA A 118 -1.48 -15.20 21.41
CA ALA A 118 -2.84 -14.68 21.17
C ALA A 118 -3.90 -15.78 21.04
N SER A 119 -3.54 -16.93 20.47
CA SER A 119 -4.41 -18.12 20.34
C SER A 119 -4.68 -18.85 21.66
N GLU A 120 -3.89 -18.61 22.69
CA GLU A 120 -3.97 -19.26 24.01
C GLU A 120 -4.70 -18.38 25.04
N LEU A 121 -5.10 -17.15 24.65
CA LEU A 121 -5.79 -16.23 25.55
C LEU A 121 -7.26 -16.63 25.74
N ARG A 122 -7.68 -16.71 26.99
CA ARG A 122 -9.10 -16.82 27.34
C ARG A 122 -9.77 -15.47 27.20
N GLU A 123 -11.11 -15.44 27.15
CA GLU A 123 -11.87 -14.19 26.98
C GLU A 123 -11.64 -13.19 28.13
N ASP A 124 -11.53 -13.70 29.37
CA ASP A 124 -11.23 -12.89 30.55
C ASP A 124 -9.81 -12.31 30.59
N GLU A 125 -8.92 -12.82 29.75
CA GLU A 125 -7.53 -12.36 29.64
C GLU A 125 -7.35 -11.33 28.52
N LYS A 126 -8.35 -11.14 27.65
CA LYS A 126 -8.33 -10.16 26.57
C LYS A 126 -8.79 -8.80 27.07
N THR A 127 -7.99 -7.75 26.81
CA THR A 127 -8.24 -6.43 27.38
C THR A 127 -8.61 -5.36 26.36
N LEU A 128 -8.13 -5.46 25.13
CA LEU A 128 -8.26 -4.39 24.13
C LEU A 128 -8.43 -4.98 22.75
N PHE A 129 -9.37 -4.39 22.00
CA PHE A 129 -9.59 -4.68 20.60
C PHE A 129 -9.44 -3.41 19.80
N TYR A 130 -8.65 -3.47 18.73
CA TYR A 130 -8.61 -2.45 17.70
C TYR A 130 -8.18 -3.09 16.38
N GLN A 131 -8.48 -2.40 15.28
CA GLN A 131 -8.00 -2.75 13.96
C GLN A 131 -7.16 -1.60 13.43
N ARG A 132 -6.03 -1.93 12.80
CA ARG A 132 -5.25 -0.97 12.04
C ARG A 132 -5.92 -0.72 10.71
N MET A 133 -5.80 0.48 10.20
CA MET A 133 -6.42 0.86 8.93
C MET A 133 -5.42 1.62 8.06
N ALA A 134 -5.45 1.33 6.77
CA ALA A 134 -4.81 2.11 5.72
C ALA A 134 -5.83 2.37 4.61
N PHE A 135 -5.77 3.55 4.02
CA PHE A 135 -6.62 3.91 2.89
C PHE A 135 -5.83 4.74 1.87
N CYS A 136 -6.29 4.72 0.64
CA CYS A 136 -5.84 5.63 -0.40
C CYS A 136 -6.94 5.89 -1.42
N PHE A 137 -6.78 6.97 -2.17
CA PHE A 137 -7.58 7.31 -3.34
C PHE A 137 -6.72 8.08 -4.35
N GLU A 138 -7.07 7.99 -5.60
CA GLU A 138 -6.35 8.63 -6.70
C GLU A 138 -7.07 9.88 -7.18
N ILE A 139 -6.30 10.84 -7.68
CA ILE A 139 -6.80 11.96 -8.48
C ILE A 139 -6.44 11.64 -9.93
N LYS A 140 -7.32 10.92 -10.62
CA LYS A 140 -7.06 10.34 -11.96
C LYS A 140 -6.76 11.39 -13.03
N SER A 141 -7.32 12.60 -12.90
CA SER A 141 -7.07 13.73 -13.79
C SER A 141 -5.65 14.28 -13.68
N ILE A 142 -4.97 14.02 -12.55
CA ILE A 142 -3.55 14.37 -12.36
C ILE A 142 -2.72 13.11 -12.61
N SER A 143 -2.45 12.86 -13.90
CA SER A 143 -1.69 11.70 -14.35
C SER A 143 -0.51 12.10 -15.22
N LYS A 144 0.51 11.25 -15.27
CA LYS A 144 1.68 11.39 -16.13
C LYS A 144 2.23 10.02 -16.53
N THR A 145 2.82 9.94 -17.72
CA THR A 145 3.61 8.76 -18.08
C THR A 145 5.04 8.95 -17.63
N LEU A 146 5.53 8.09 -16.74
CA LEU A 146 6.89 8.07 -16.23
C LEU A 146 7.56 6.73 -16.57
N ASN A 147 8.70 6.80 -17.24
CA ASN A 147 9.50 5.61 -17.58
C ASN A 147 8.69 4.48 -18.28
N GLY A 148 7.66 4.84 -19.02
CA GLY A 148 6.77 3.92 -19.74
C GLY A 148 5.50 3.53 -18.99
N GLU A 149 5.36 3.92 -17.72
CA GLU A 149 4.21 3.58 -16.87
C GLU A 149 3.31 4.80 -16.64
N GLU A 150 1.99 4.58 -16.65
CA GLU A 150 1.02 5.60 -16.25
C GLU A 150 0.96 5.69 -14.72
N VAL A 151 1.14 6.89 -14.19
CA VAL A 151 1.08 7.18 -12.76
C VAL A 151 0.04 8.23 -12.46
N HIS A 152 -0.67 8.06 -11.35
CA HIS A 152 -1.68 9.00 -10.86
C HIS A 152 -1.26 9.59 -9.53
N LEU A 153 -1.63 10.84 -9.27
CA LEU A 153 -1.49 11.41 -7.95
C LEU A 153 -2.38 10.63 -6.97
N CYS A 154 -1.80 10.20 -5.86
CA CYS A 154 -2.46 9.36 -4.86
C CYS A 154 -2.31 9.99 -3.48
N ILE A 155 -3.41 10.04 -2.74
CA ILE A 155 -3.49 10.55 -1.38
C ILE A 155 -4.02 9.45 -0.48
N GLY A 156 -3.56 9.40 0.75
CA GLY A 156 -4.08 8.44 1.71
C GLY A 156 -3.55 8.62 3.12
N GLY A 157 -3.81 7.64 3.95
CA GLY A 157 -3.37 7.67 5.33
C GLY A 157 -3.35 6.31 6.01
N VAL A 158 -2.69 6.30 7.16
CA VAL A 158 -2.56 5.10 8.01
C VAL A 158 -2.85 5.47 9.45
N ARG A 159 -3.61 4.61 10.12
CA ARG A 159 -3.77 4.62 11.57
C ARG A 159 -3.46 3.23 12.12
N SER A 160 -2.43 3.14 12.95
CA SER A 160 -1.89 1.86 13.40
C SER A 160 -1.90 1.66 14.92
N TYR A 161 -2.13 2.70 15.70
CA TYR A 161 -2.19 2.71 17.18
C TYR A 161 -0.90 2.33 17.92
N HIS A 162 0.09 1.72 17.27
CA HIS A 162 1.28 1.20 17.94
C HIS A 162 2.18 2.28 18.56
N GLU A 163 2.04 3.52 18.10
CA GLU A 163 2.77 4.69 18.62
C GLU A 163 1.94 5.51 19.62
N GLU A 164 0.66 5.15 19.81
CA GLU A 164 -0.26 5.88 20.68
C GLU A 164 -0.14 5.37 22.13
N ASN A 165 -0.24 6.30 23.08
CA ASN A 165 -0.41 5.92 24.48
C ASN A 165 -1.90 5.67 24.74
N LEU A 166 -2.35 4.47 24.47
CA LEU A 166 -3.75 4.06 24.59
C LEU A 166 -4.30 4.09 26.02
N TYR A 167 -3.49 4.38 27.02
CA TYR A 167 -3.90 4.47 28.44
C TYR A 167 -3.97 5.90 28.95
N SER A 168 -3.73 6.90 28.11
CA SER A 168 -3.75 8.30 28.50
C SER A 168 -4.79 9.11 27.71
N ARG A 169 -5.76 9.68 28.42
CA ARG A 169 -6.77 10.57 27.84
C ARG A 169 -6.23 11.90 27.32
N LYS A 170 -5.02 12.27 27.75
CA LYS A 170 -4.38 13.55 27.38
C LYS A 170 -3.36 13.41 26.25
N SER A 171 -3.06 12.18 25.86
CA SER A 171 -2.16 11.95 24.72
C SER A 171 -2.89 12.17 23.43
N PRO A 172 -2.32 12.94 22.49
CA PRO A 172 -2.88 13.07 21.16
C PRO A 172 -2.91 11.74 20.44
N GLU A 173 -3.89 11.56 19.58
CA GLU A 173 -3.97 10.42 18.69
C GLU A 173 -2.98 10.60 17.53
N LYS A 174 -2.43 9.50 17.02
CA LYS A 174 -1.38 9.55 16.00
C LYS A 174 -1.85 8.99 14.68
N PHE A 175 -1.62 9.78 13.66
CA PHE A 175 -1.99 9.47 12.28
C PHE A 175 -0.78 9.66 11.36
N LYS A 176 -0.85 9.03 10.19
CA LYS A 176 0.07 9.26 9.08
C LYS A 176 -0.75 9.63 7.86
N ILE A 177 -0.37 10.70 7.18
CA ILE A 177 -1.01 11.14 5.93
C ILE A 177 0.08 11.20 4.87
N PHE A 178 -0.25 10.82 3.66
CA PHE A 178 0.67 10.88 2.53
C PHE A 178 0.00 11.44 1.26
N ILE A 179 0.85 12.00 0.42
CA ILE A 179 0.59 12.35 -0.97
C ILE A 179 1.79 11.91 -1.80
N GLY A 180 1.55 11.26 -2.93
CA GLY A 180 2.59 10.73 -3.80
C GLY A 180 2.02 10.25 -5.11
N TYR A 181 2.69 9.34 -5.78
CA TYR A 181 2.23 8.79 -7.04
C TYR A 181 2.01 7.29 -6.94
N ARG A 182 1.00 6.78 -7.62
CA ARG A 182 0.67 5.37 -7.71
C ARG A 182 0.76 4.91 -9.17
N VAL A 183 1.44 3.80 -9.40
CA VAL A 183 1.51 3.17 -10.72
C VAL A 183 0.22 2.43 -11.00
N LYS A 184 -0.41 2.69 -12.15
CA LYS A 184 -1.70 2.14 -12.51
C LYS A 184 -1.73 0.62 -12.61
N VAL A 185 -0.71 0.01 -13.24
CA VAL A 185 -0.70 -1.43 -13.54
C VAL A 185 -0.42 -2.33 -12.34
N CYS A 186 0.30 -1.85 -11.34
CA CYS A 186 0.72 -2.65 -10.19
C CYS A 186 0.30 -2.08 -8.84
N SER A 187 -0.30 -0.89 -8.81
CA SER A 187 -0.66 -0.19 -7.58
C SER A 187 0.50 0.10 -6.63
N ASN A 188 1.74 0.11 -7.14
CA ASN A 188 2.90 0.51 -6.35
C ASN A 188 2.83 1.99 -6.00
N LEU A 189 2.95 2.29 -4.72
CA LEU A 189 2.97 3.64 -4.21
C LEU A 189 4.41 4.17 -4.18
N MET A 190 4.62 5.36 -4.67
CA MET A 190 5.90 6.05 -4.69
C MET A 190 5.81 7.29 -3.83
N LEU A 191 6.50 7.27 -2.71
CA LEU A 191 6.51 8.35 -1.74
C LEU A 191 7.90 8.97 -1.62
N THR A 192 7.94 10.27 -1.59
CA THR A 192 9.12 11.07 -1.26
C THR A 192 8.95 11.67 0.14
N CYS A 193 10.02 12.13 0.75
CA CYS A 193 9.99 12.62 2.14
C CYS A 193 9.08 13.86 2.33
N ASP A 194 8.89 14.68 1.32
CA ASP A 194 7.98 15.84 1.34
C ASP A 194 6.50 15.43 1.18
N GLY A 195 6.23 14.24 0.66
CA GLY A 195 4.89 13.67 0.52
C GLY A 195 4.39 12.89 1.75
N LEU A 196 5.15 12.84 2.83
CA LEU A 196 4.78 12.06 4.01
C LEU A 196 4.77 12.88 5.30
N LYS A 197 3.63 12.86 5.99
CA LYS A 197 3.49 13.34 7.36
C LYS A 197 3.42 12.14 8.31
N GLU A 198 4.59 11.64 8.75
CA GLU A 198 4.70 10.45 9.60
C GLU A 198 4.11 10.61 11.00
N LYS A 199 4.25 11.79 11.59
CA LYS A 199 3.91 12.07 13.00
C LYS A 199 2.88 13.18 13.08
N LEU A 200 1.67 12.90 12.65
CA LEU A 200 0.56 13.79 12.88
C LEU A 200 -0.07 13.46 14.23
N GLU A 201 -0.02 14.40 15.13
CA GLU A 201 -0.70 14.35 16.43
C GLU A 201 -1.97 15.17 16.35
N ALA A 202 -3.12 14.55 16.64
CA ALA A 202 -4.43 15.20 16.56
C ALA A 202 -5.22 14.99 17.84
N MET A 203 -5.90 16.03 18.29
CA MET A 203 -6.88 16.01 19.37
C MET A 203 -8.30 16.19 18.83
N SER A 204 -8.42 16.55 17.56
CA SER A 204 -9.69 16.81 16.89
C SER A 204 -9.62 16.54 15.39
N ASP A 205 -10.78 16.38 14.77
CA ASP A 205 -10.92 16.29 13.32
C ASP A 205 -10.34 17.50 12.58
N LEU A 206 -10.38 18.68 13.21
CA LEU A 206 -9.82 19.91 12.64
C LEU A 206 -8.30 19.84 12.52
N ASP A 207 -7.62 19.23 13.49
CA ASP A 207 -6.17 19.06 13.45
C ASP A 207 -5.74 18.19 12.27
N ILE A 208 -6.52 17.13 11.98
CA ILE A 208 -6.31 16.27 10.82
C ILE A 208 -6.47 17.07 9.52
N TYR A 209 -7.59 17.77 9.38
CA TYR A 209 -7.89 18.57 8.21
C TYR A 209 -6.81 19.61 7.93
N GLN A 210 -6.42 20.39 8.93
CA GLN A 210 -5.38 21.42 8.79
C GLN A 210 -4.02 20.84 8.45
N SER A 211 -3.67 19.69 9.03
CA SER A 211 -2.41 19.01 8.74
C SER A 211 -2.38 18.44 7.32
N ALA A 212 -3.51 17.92 6.84
CA ALA A 212 -3.66 17.45 5.47
C ALA A 212 -3.51 18.59 4.46
N ILE A 213 -4.22 19.72 4.66
CA ILE A 213 -4.08 20.93 3.84
C ILE A 213 -2.62 21.38 3.79
N LYS A 214 -1.96 21.47 4.95
CA LYS A 214 -0.56 21.89 5.01
C LYS A 214 0.35 20.96 4.23
N LEU A 215 0.16 19.66 4.33
CA LEU A 215 0.93 18.67 3.57
C LEU A 215 0.71 18.84 2.07
N PHE A 216 -0.54 18.91 1.63
CA PHE A 216 -0.87 19.00 0.20
C PHE A 216 -0.39 20.31 -0.43
N MET A 217 -0.46 21.41 0.30
CA MET A 217 0.07 22.70 -0.18
C MET A 217 1.61 22.77 -0.20
N SER A 218 2.30 21.98 0.62
CA SER A 218 3.77 21.93 0.64
C SER A 218 4.36 20.91 -0.33
N PHE A 219 3.56 19.99 -0.86
CA PHE A 219 4.02 19.00 -1.81
C PHE A 219 4.35 19.64 -3.16
N GLU A 220 5.51 19.30 -3.72
CA GLU A 220 6.02 19.86 -4.98
C GLU A 220 5.94 18.82 -6.12
N PRO A 221 4.80 18.69 -6.82
CA PRO A 221 4.56 17.63 -7.81
C PRO A 221 5.64 17.57 -8.90
N GLU A 222 6.01 18.72 -9.46
CA GLU A 222 6.97 18.79 -10.56
C GLU A 222 8.40 18.39 -10.15
N VAL A 223 8.80 18.69 -8.92
CA VAL A 223 10.11 18.29 -8.37
C VAL A 223 10.13 16.77 -8.22
N ASN A 224 9.08 16.22 -7.62
CA ASN A 224 8.94 14.78 -7.39
C ASN A 224 8.88 14.00 -8.71
N LEU A 225 8.11 14.46 -9.69
CA LEU A 225 8.02 13.81 -11.00
C LEU A 225 9.37 13.79 -11.72
N ARG A 226 10.13 14.89 -11.69
CA ARG A 226 11.49 14.95 -12.28
C ARG A 226 12.46 14.00 -11.59
N LEU A 227 12.39 13.92 -10.27
CA LEU A 227 13.22 13.01 -9.49
C LEU A 227 12.91 11.54 -9.87
N LEU A 228 11.64 11.17 -9.92
CA LEU A 228 11.20 9.83 -10.31
C LEU A 228 11.54 9.50 -11.79
N GLU A 229 11.41 10.47 -12.70
CA GLU A 229 11.78 10.30 -14.11
C GLU A 229 13.27 10.00 -14.27
N ASN A 230 14.13 10.68 -13.51
CA ASN A 230 15.58 10.47 -13.58
C ASN A 230 16.02 9.07 -13.16
N LEU A 231 15.25 8.37 -12.32
CA LEU A 231 15.53 6.99 -11.94
C LEU A 231 15.52 6.03 -13.16
N GLY A 232 14.76 6.34 -14.20
CA GLY A 232 14.72 5.55 -15.43
C GLY A 232 16.01 5.64 -16.26
N ARG A 233 16.78 6.72 -16.10
CA ARG A 233 17.98 6.99 -16.91
C ARG A 233 19.24 6.29 -16.37
N THR A 234 19.28 6.00 -15.07
CA THR A 234 20.43 5.34 -14.42
C THR A 234 20.17 3.86 -14.28
N ARG A 235 21.14 3.04 -14.64
CA ARG A 235 21.02 1.58 -14.64
C ARG A 235 22.07 0.92 -13.76
N LEU A 236 21.66 -0.18 -13.11
CA LEU A 236 22.52 -1.12 -12.40
C LEU A 236 22.79 -2.32 -13.30
N THR A 237 24.03 -2.77 -13.38
CA THR A 237 24.36 -4.09 -13.91
C THR A 237 23.87 -5.20 -12.98
N ILE A 238 23.77 -6.44 -13.47
CA ILE A 238 23.43 -7.59 -12.63
C ILE A 238 24.41 -7.71 -11.46
N GLN A 239 25.69 -7.47 -11.69
CA GLN A 239 26.71 -7.55 -10.65
C GLN A 239 26.44 -6.51 -9.53
N GLN A 240 26.16 -5.25 -9.90
CA GLN A 240 25.82 -4.20 -8.94
C GLN A 240 24.52 -4.52 -8.18
N TYR A 241 23.53 -5.08 -8.87
CA TYR A 241 22.30 -5.53 -8.21
C TYR A 241 22.57 -6.66 -7.20
N CYS A 242 23.34 -7.67 -7.57
CA CYS A 242 23.71 -8.76 -6.66
C CYS A 242 24.49 -8.23 -5.45
N GLN A 243 25.40 -7.26 -5.66
CA GLN A 243 26.15 -6.61 -4.60
C GLN A 243 25.18 -5.85 -3.66
N LEU A 244 24.25 -5.05 -4.21
CA LEU A 244 23.24 -4.35 -3.45
C LEU A 244 22.43 -5.32 -2.57
N ILE A 245 21.91 -6.41 -3.13
CA ILE A 245 21.13 -7.39 -2.37
C ILE A 245 21.96 -8.02 -1.25
N GLY A 246 23.21 -8.38 -1.52
CA GLY A 246 24.13 -8.92 -0.51
C GLY A 246 24.38 -7.92 0.64
N ARG A 247 24.60 -6.66 0.30
CA ARG A 247 24.81 -5.58 1.29
C ARG A 247 23.54 -5.23 2.08
N LEU A 248 22.38 -5.22 1.46
CA LEU A 248 21.10 -5.02 2.17
C LEU A 248 20.87 -6.11 3.22
N ARG A 249 21.23 -7.37 2.93
CA ARG A 249 21.17 -8.47 3.90
C ARG A 249 22.22 -8.32 4.99
N LEU A 250 23.46 -7.98 4.63
CA LEU A 250 24.52 -7.76 5.59
C LEU A 250 24.18 -6.63 6.56
N TYR A 251 23.60 -5.53 6.06
CA TYR A 251 23.14 -4.40 6.89
C TYR A 251 22.27 -4.85 8.08
N GLN A 252 21.38 -5.83 7.89
CA GLN A 252 20.46 -6.28 8.93
C GLN A 252 21.16 -6.98 10.13
N VAL A 253 22.37 -7.50 9.92
CA VAL A 253 23.14 -8.21 10.95
C VAL A 253 24.33 -7.41 11.47
N LEU A 254 24.56 -6.21 10.93
CA LEU A 254 25.60 -5.32 11.44
C LEU A 254 25.30 -4.86 12.87
N PRO A 255 26.33 -4.59 13.69
CA PRO A 255 26.16 -3.90 14.96
C PRO A 255 25.43 -2.56 14.79
N LEU A 256 24.58 -2.18 15.75
CA LEU A 256 23.83 -0.92 15.69
C LEU A 256 24.71 0.34 15.51
N SER A 257 25.95 0.29 16.01
CA SER A 257 26.92 1.39 15.80
C SER A 257 27.29 1.58 14.34
N GLU A 258 27.49 0.49 13.60
CA GLU A 258 27.82 0.51 12.18
C GLU A 258 26.59 0.85 11.31
N GLN A 259 25.41 0.34 11.69
CA GLN A 259 24.16 0.69 10.99
C GLN A 259 23.88 2.20 11.02
N LYS A 260 24.22 2.88 12.13
CA LYS A 260 23.99 4.33 12.27
C LYS A 260 24.87 5.19 11.37
N GLU A 261 25.97 4.65 10.88
CA GLU A 261 26.88 5.33 9.94
C GLU A 261 26.43 5.18 8.47
N LEU A 262 25.44 4.32 8.23
CA LEU A 262 24.90 4.02 6.91
C LEU A 262 23.49 4.59 6.76
N PRO A 263 23.01 4.80 5.53
CA PRO A 263 21.62 5.11 5.28
C PRO A 263 20.68 4.06 5.87
N THR A 264 19.59 4.51 6.46
CA THR A 264 18.61 3.63 7.11
C THR A 264 17.91 2.73 6.10
N ILE A 265 17.91 1.42 6.37
CA ILE A 265 17.18 0.41 5.60
C ILE A 265 16.07 -0.17 6.47
N LEU A 266 14.83 0.01 6.06
CA LEU A 266 13.64 -0.48 6.77
C LEU A 266 13.07 -1.79 6.17
N LEU A 267 13.57 -2.19 4.98
CA LEU A 267 13.19 -3.44 4.35
C LEU A 267 13.83 -4.62 5.10
N GLY A 268 13.00 -5.58 5.51
CA GLY A 268 13.48 -6.80 6.15
C GLY A 268 13.88 -7.89 5.16
N ASP A 269 14.38 -9.02 5.67
CA ASP A 269 14.84 -10.14 4.82
C ASP A 269 13.73 -10.67 3.88
N SER A 270 12.49 -10.72 4.34
CA SER A 270 11.33 -11.13 3.53
C SER A 270 11.11 -10.22 2.32
N GLN A 271 11.20 -8.91 2.51
CA GLN A 271 11.06 -7.93 1.43
C GLN A 271 12.24 -7.98 0.45
N ILE A 272 13.46 -8.09 0.95
CA ILE A 272 14.66 -8.23 0.11
C ILE A 272 14.57 -9.51 -0.72
N ASN A 273 14.12 -10.61 -0.13
CA ASN A 273 13.91 -11.86 -0.85
C ASN A 273 12.80 -11.75 -1.91
N ALA A 274 11.69 -11.06 -1.61
CA ALA A 274 10.62 -10.81 -2.57
C ALA A 274 11.12 -9.96 -3.76
N ALA A 275 11.86 -8.87 -3.50
CA ALA A 275 12.47 -8.06 -4.54
C ALA A 275 13.47 -8.86 -5.39
N THR A 276 14.25 -9.77 -4.77
CA THR A 276 15.18 -10.66 -5.50
C THR A 276 14.43 -11.64 -6.41
N LYS A 277 13.31 -12.20 -5.96
CA LYS A 277 12.45 -13.03 -6.80
C LYS A 277 11.86 -12.21 -7.95
N GLY A 278 11.34 -11.03 -7.65
CA GLY A 278 10.79 -10.11 -8.65
C GLY A 278 11.79 -9.70 -9.72
N PHE A 279 13.08 -9.54 -9.37
CA PHE A 279 14.15 -9.29 -10.35
C PHE A 279 14.16 -10.30 -11.49
N VAL A 280 13.89 -11.58 -11.19
CA VAL A 280 13.87 -12.66 -12.17
C VAL A 280 12.50 -12.83 -12.82
N SER A 281 11.40 -12.73 -12.03
CA SER A 281 10.08 -13.20 -12.43
C SER A 281 9.06 -12.10 -12.72
N ASN A 282 9.32 -10.84 -12.30
CA ASN A 282 8.34 -9.77 -12.50
C ASN A 282 8.29 -9.35 -13.98
N GLU A 283 7.11 -9.45 -14.58
CA GLU A 283 6.89 -9.18 -16.00
C GLU A 283 7.06 -7.69 -16.36
N ASN A 284 6.81 -6.78 -15.44
CA ASN A 284 6.87 -5.34 -15.67
C ASN A 284 8.25 -4.75 -15.31
N PHE A 285 8.85 -5.17 -14.21
CA PHE A 285 10.04 -4.54 -13.63
C PHE A 285 11.25 -5.44 -13.50
N GLY A 286 11.16 -6.72 -13.88
CA GLY A 286 12.26 -7.66 -13.85
C GLY A 286 13.37 -7.37 -14.89
N GLU A 287 14.48 -8.06 -14.78
CA GLU A 287 15.68 -7.87 -15.62
C GLU A 287 15.47 -8.30 -17.09
N ARG A 288 14.68 -9.36 -17.33
CA ARG A 288 14.25 -9.85 -18.65
C ARG A 288 15.39 -10.16 -19.66
N GLY A 289 16.57 -10.55 -19.20
CA GLY A 289 17.71 -10.86 -20.07
C GLY A 289 18.42 -9.63 -20.66
N LEU A 290 18.19 -8.43 -20.11
CA LEU A 290 18.82 -7.19 -20.56
C LEU A 290 20.21 -6.95 -19.95
N GLY A 291 20.64 -7.76 -18.98
CA GLY A 291 21.92 -7.62 -18.29
C GLY A 291 21.98 -6.45 -17.30
N SER A 292 20.87 -5.71 -17.11
CA SER A 292 20.79 -4.57 -16.20
C SER A 292 19.33 -4.17 -15.94
N ILE A 293 19.10 -3.48 -14.82
CA ILE A 293 17.83 -2.81 -14.52
C ILE A 293 18.04 -1.32 -14.28
N SER A 294 17.01 -0.49 -14.51
CA SER A 294 17.05 0.91 -14.13
C SER A 294 16.81 1.09 -12.62
N CYS A 295 17.22 2.22 -12.06
CA CYS A 295 16.85 2.58 -10.67
C CYS A 295 15.34 2.69 -10.49
N TRP A 296 14.58 3.04 -11.55
CA TRP A 296 13.13 2.97 -11.56
C TRP A 296 12.62 1.55 -11.36
N GLN A 297 13.13 0.59 -12.12
CA GLN A 297 12.77 -0.83 -11.95
C GLN A 297 13.14 -1.34 -10.55
N LEU A 298 14.33 -0.97 -10.05
CA LEU A 298 14.74 -1.28 -8.68
C LEU A 298 13.71 -0.75 -7.67
N MET A 299 13.33 0.53 -7.77
CA MET A 299 12.32 1.13 -6.90
C MET A 299 11.01 0.36 -6.94
N GLN A 300 10.53 0.02 -8.13
CA GLN A 300 9.27 -0.72 -8.27
C GLN A 300 9.33 -2.12 -7.66
N LEU A 301 10.44 -2.84 -7.80
CA LEU A 301 10.64 -4.15 -7.15
C LEU A 301 10.66 -4.04 -5.62
N LEU A 302 11.26 -2.98 -5.08
CA LEU A 302 11.28 -2.74 -3.63
C LEU A 302 9.91 -2.31 -3.11
N ASN A 303 9.17 -1.48 -3.85
CA ASN A 303 7.80 -1.06 -3.49
C ASN A 303 6.83 -2.25 -3.54
N GLU A 304 6.93 -3.11 -4.56
CA GLU A 304 6.15 -4.34 -4.64
C GLU A 304 6.41 -5.24 -3.42
N ALA A 305 7.68 -5.41 -3.07
CA ALA A 305 8.05 -6.16 -1.88
C ALA A 305 7.53 -5.54 -0.58
N ALA A 306 7.44 -4.20 -0.50
CA ALA A 306 6.95 -3.49 0.67
C ALA A 306 5.45 -3.72 0.93
N LYS A 307 4.65 -4.09 -0.08
CA LYS A 307 3.22 -4.42 0.08
C LYS A 307 2.97 -5.59 1.04
N SER A 308 3.92 -6.50 1.19
CA SER A 308 3.87 -7.61 2.15
C SER A 308 4.03 -7.17 3.61
N SER A 309 4.26 -5.89 3.85
CA SER A 309 4.45 -5.34 5.20
C SER A 309 3.13 -5.10 5.92
N TYR A 310 3.13 -5.29 7.24
CA TYR A 310 1.98 -4.90 8.06
C TYR A 310 1.69 -3.40 7.94
N ILE A 311 0.43 -3.02 8.13
CA ILE A 311 -0.06 -1.64 8.02
C ILE A 311 0.82 -0.63 8.78
N ASP A 312 1.29 -1.01 9.97
CA ASP A 312 2.13 -0.16 10.84
C ASP A 312 3.54 0.11 10.30
N LYS A 313 4.01 -0.67 9.32
CA LYS A 313 5.35 -0.54 8.72
C LYS A 313 5.32 -0.30 7.21
N TRP A 314 4.17 -0.49 6.59
CA TRP A 314 4.05 -0.43 5.14
C TRP A 314 4.45 0.94 4.57
N LEU A 315 3.97 2.02 5.17
CA LEU A 315 4.14 3.37 4.63
C LEU A 315 5.61 3.81 4.67
N GLU A 316 6.29 3.61 5.79
CA GLU A 316 7.71 3.94 5.95
C GLU A 316 8.58 3.07 5.04
N ARG A 317 8.22 1.81 4.83
CA ARG A 317 8.94 0.93 3.90
C ARG A 317 8.77 1.33 2.45
N ASN A 318 7.59 1.83 2.07
CA ASN A 318 7.37 2.39 0.74
C ASN A 318 8.24 3.62 0.49
N GLN A 319 8.26 4.56 1.44
CA GLN A 319 9.15 5.71 1.35
C GLN A 319 10.61 5.27 1.29
N ASN A 320 11.04 4.39 2.18
CA ASN A 320 12.40 3.88 2.23
C ASN A 320 12.83 3.18 0.92
N ALA A 321 11.92 2.46 0.26
CA ALA A 321 12.17 1.86 -1.06
C ALA A 321 12.50 2.95 -2.12
N THR A 322 11.79 4.06 -2.09
CA THR A 322 12.05 5.21 -2.95
C THR A 322 13.39 5.87 -2.58
N ASP A 323 13.67 6.07 -1.29
CA ASP A 323 14.92 6.65 -0.81
C ASP A 323 16.14 5.79 -1.19
N ILE A 324 16.03 4.46 -1.09
CA ILE A 324 17.09 3.53 -1.54
C ILE A 324 17.35 3.72 -3.03
N ALA A 325 16.32 3.73 -3.86
CA ALA A 325 16.51 3.86 -5.31
C ALA A 325 17.15 5.20 -5.70
N ILE A 326 16.73 6.29 -5.05
CA ILE A 326 17.30 7.63 -5.24
C ILE A 326 18.77 7.66 -4.77
N GLY A 327 19.05 7.11 -3.58
CA GLY A 327 20.41 7.04 -3.04
C GLY A 327 21.36 6.21 -3.92
N ILE A 328 20.89 5.08 -4.44
CA ILE A 328 21.65 4.26 -5.40
C ILE A 328 21.88 5.02 -6.71
N GLN A 329 20.87 5.71 -7.24
CA GLN A 329 21.01 6.55 -8.43
C GLN A 329 22.10 7.62 -8.23
N LYS A 330 22.06 8.35 -7.12
CA LYS A 330 23.05 9.38 -6.79
C LYS A 330 24.48 8.80 -6.61
N ALA A 331 24.60 7.62 -5.99
CA ALA A 331 25.88 6.95 -5.85
C ALA A 331 26.46 6.50 -7.22
N LEU A 332 25.61 6.03 -8.14
CA LEU A 332 26.02 5.64 -9.49
C LEU A 332 26.41 6.83 -10.37
N THR A 333 25.80 8.00 -10.17
CA THR A 333 26.11 9.24 -10.91
C THR A 333 27.24 10.04 -10.26
N GLY A 334 27.65 9.71 -9.05
CA GLY A 334 28.67 10.44 -8.30
C GLY A 334 28.18 11.74 -7.65
N GLU A 335 26.86 11.94 -7.59
CA GLU A 335 26.24 13.10 -6.95
C GLU A 335 26.30 13.04 -5.41
N ASP A 336 26.15 11.83 -4.85
CA ASP A 336 26.20 11.57 -3.41
C ASP A 336 26.74 10.14 -3.16
N ASN A 337 27.70 10.03 -2.26
CA ASN A 337 28.36 8.77 -1.95
C ASN A 337 27.78 8.04 -0.74
N SER A 338 26.71 8.52 -0.14
CA SER A 338 26.12 7.94 1.07
C SER A 338 25.71 6.48 0.89
N PHE A 339 25.22 6.10 -0.31
CA PHE A 339 24.83 4.73 -0.66
C PHE A 339 25.95 3.92 -1.33
N SER A 340 27.16 4.46 -1.49
CA SER A 340 28.27 3.75 -2.18
C SER A 340 28.65 2.45 -1.50
N TRP A 341 28.52 2.34 -0.18
CA TRP A 341 28.78 1.10 0.56
C TRP A 341 27.92 -0.05 0.10
N PHE A 342 26.69 0.21 -0.37
CA PHE A 342 25.79 -0.83 -0.88
C PHE A 342 26.17 -1.34 -2.28
N LEU A 343 27.07 -0.64 -2.97
CA LEU A 343 27.52 -0.97 -4.33
C LEU A 343 28.97 -1.47 -4.37
N SER A 344 29.70 -1.43 -3.25
CA SER A 344 31.14 -1.76 -3.16
C SER A 344 31.38 -3.17 -2.63
#